data_fc8f46d5109c80a5674ef2eede1d3a9c
#
_entry.id   fc8f46d5109c80a5674ef2eede1d3a9c
#
_cell.length_a   1.000
_cell.length_b   1.000
_cell.length_c   1.000
_cell.angle_alpha   90.00
_cell.angle_beta   90.00
_cell.angle_gamma   90.00
#
_symmetry.space_group_name_H-M   'P 1'
#
loop_
_entity.id
_entity.type
_entity.pdbx_description
1 polymer ?
#
loop_
_entity_poly.entity_id
_entity_poly.type
_entity_poly.pdbx_seq_one_letter_code
_entity_poly.pdbx_strand_id
1 'polypeptide(L)'
;MITIKSDREIELLRIAGNIVYQTHQYLKNYIKPGVTTKELNDLAEKFILEHDAYPSFKGFEGFPGAICTSINHEVVHGIPSNTKLKNGDIIKIDIGACYKGYHGDSAWSYPVGDIDDDKKYLLYHTKEALYKGLEQIKPGNRIGDIGYAIESYSKEHNLG
;
A
#
# COMPACT_ATOMS: atom_id res chain seq x y z
N MET A 1 19.33 -3.13 -17.65
CA MET A 1 18.93 -4.25 -18.53
C MET A 1 17.54 -4.70 -18.08
N ILE A 2 16.57 -4.86 -19.00
CA ILE A 2 15.26 -5.41 -18.68
C ILE A 2 15.41 -6.94 -18.62
N THR A 3 15.04 -7.56 -17.48
CA THR A 3 15.07 -9.01 -17.31
C THR A 3 13.65 -9.57 -17.42
N ILE A 4 13.48 -10.61 -18.22
CA ILE A 4 12.22 -11.36 -18.31
C ILE A 4 12.23 -12.40 -17.19
N LYS A 5 11.15 -12.45 -16.41
CA LYS A 5 10.99 -13.41 -15.31
C LYS A 5 10.55 -14.77 -15.84
N SER A 6 11.11 -15.85 -15.28
CA SER A 6 10.64 -17.21 -15.51
C SER A 6 9.31 -17.47 -14.79
N ASP A 7 8.59 -18.52 -15.19
CA ASP A 7 7.33 -18.92 -14.54
C ASP A 7 7.49 -19.15 -13.03
N ARG A 8 8.62 -19.72 -12.61
CA ARG A 8 8.96 -19.90 -11.19
C ARG A 8 9.09 -18.56 -10.46
N GLU A 9 9.75 -17.58 -11.06
CA GLU A 9 9.93 -16.25 -10.46
C GLU A 9 8.61 -15.50 -10.39
N ILE A 10 7.77 -15.64 -11.43
CA ILE A 10 6.40 -15.05 -11.43
C ILE A 10 5.57 -15.65 -10.31
N GLU A 11 5.66 -16.96 -10.06
CA GLU A 11 4.94 -17.59 -8.96
C GLU A 11 5.41 -17.10 -7.59
N LEU A 12 6.72 -16.92 -7.39
CA LEU A 12 7.26 -16.36 -6.15
C LEU A 12 6.83 -14.90 -5.92
N LEU A 13 6.81 -14.08 -6.98
CA LEU A 13 6.26 -12.72 -6.94
C LEU A 13 4.76 -12.71 -6.60
N ARG A 14 3.99 -13.68 -7.17
CA ARG A 14 2.55 -13.82 -6.86
C ARG A 14 2.32 -14.18 -5.40
N ILE A 15 3.12 -15.09 -4.84
CA ILE A 15 3.04 -15.44 -3.41
C ILE A 15 3.37 -14.22 -2.54
N ALA A 16 4.45 -13.51 -2.83
CA ALA A 16 4.84 -12.32 -2.10
C ALA A 16 3.73 -11.23 -2.15
N GLY A 17 3.18 -10.96 -3.35
CA GLY A 17 2.07 -10.02 -3.51
C GLY A 17 0.80 -10.47 -2.78
N ASN A 18 0.52 -11.78 -2.74
CA ASN A 18 -0.63 -12.30 -1.98
C ASN A 18 -0.45 -12.15 -0.47
N ILE A 19 0.77 -12.31 0.06
CA ILE A 19 1.07 -12.05 1.49
C ILE A 19 0.80 -10.57 1.81
N VAL A 20 1.23 -9.64 0.96
CA VAL A 20 0.94 -8.21 1.12
C VAL A 20 -0.57 -7.96 1.12
N TYR A 21 -1.30 -8.51 0.15
CA TYR A 21 -2.76 -8.41 0.09
C TYR A 21 -3.43 -8.93 1.37
N GLN A 22 -3.05 -10.11 1.84
CA GLN A 22 -3.62 -10.70 3.06
C GLN A 22 -3.29 -9.86 4.30
N THR A 23 -2.09 -9.28 4.37
CA THR A 23 -1.70 -8.37 5.45
C THR A 23 -2.60 -7.13 5.47
N HIS A 24 -2.90 -6.54 4.32
CA HIS A 24 -3.87 -5.45 4.22
C HIS A 24 -5.27 -5.84 4.70
N GLN A 25 -5.77 -7.02 4.29
CA GLN A 25 -7.07 -7.51 4.73
C GLN A 25 -7.10 -7.77 6.24
N TYR A 26 -6.02 -8.30 6.80
CA TYR A 26 -5.89 -8.51 8.24
C TYR A 26 -5.90 -7.20 9.00
N LEU A 27 -5.06 -6.22 8.62
CA LEU A 27 -4.96 -4.93 9.29
C LEU A 27 -6.25 -4.12 9.23
N LYS A 28 -7.03 -4.23 8.16
CA LYS A 28 -8.31 -3.54 8.01
C LYS A 28 -9.23 -3.73 9.22
N ASN A 29 -9.18 -4.88 9.89
CA ASN A 29 -10.01 -5.17 11.06
C ASN A 29 -9.58 -4.41 12.33
N TYR A 30 -8.38 -3.86 12.33
CA TYR A 30 -7.80 -3.16 13.47
C TYR A 30 -7.77 -1.64 13.30
N ILE A 31 -8.02 -1.13 12.09
CA ILE A 31 -8.02 0.31 11.80
C ILE A 31 -9.26 0.95 12.38
N LYS A 32 -9.11 1.64 13.52
CA LYS A 32 -10.17 2.35 14.22
C LYS A 32 -9.61 3.47 15.10
N PRO A 33 -10.42 4.46 15.49
CA PRO A 33 -9.98 5.49 16.42
C PRO A 33 -9.36 4.90 17.71
N GLY A 34 -8.25 5.48 18.14
CA GLY A 34 -7.52 5.10 19.36
C GLY A 34 -6.38 4.10 19.16
N VAL A 35 -6.35 3.34 18.08
CA VAL A 35 -5.22 2.46 17.73
C VAL A 35 -4.02 3.30 17.33
N THR A 36 -2.83 2.89 17.73
CA THR A 36 -1.59 3.55 17.34
C THR A 36 -1.04 2.98 16.03
N THR A 37 -0.28 3.80 15.30
CA THR A 37 0.41 3.32 14.09
C THR A 37 1.46 2.25 14.42
N LYS A 38 2.03 2.29 15.64
CA LYS A 38 2.93 1.25 16.13
C LYS A 38 2.22 -0.09 16.31
N GLU A 39 1.02 -0.11 16.89
CA GLU A 39 0.23 -1.35 17.03
C GLU A 39 -0.07 -1.98 15.66
N LEU A 40 -0.42 -1.17 14.64
CA LEU A 40 -0.62 -1.66 13.28
C LEU A 40 0.67 -2.23 12.68
N ASN A 41 1.81 -1.58 12.92
CA ASN A 41 3.12 -2.08 12.51
C ASN A 41 3.43 -3.46 13.12
N ASP A 42 3.23 -3.59 14.44
CA ASP A 42 3.56 -4.82 15.16
C ASP A 42 2.66 -5.99 14.70
N LEU A 43 1.38 -5.71 14.42
CA LEU A 43 0.45 -6.67 13.84
C LEU A 43 0.86 -7.09 12.44
N ALA A 44 1.25 -6.14 11.58
CA ALA A 44 1.70 -6.42 10.22
C ALA A 44 2.97 -7.28 10.21
N GLU A 45 3.96 -6.90 11.03
CA GLU A 45 5.21 -7.65 11.15
C GLU A 45 4.95 -9.10 11.54
N LYS A 46 4.15 -9.30 12.60
CA LYS A 46 3.78 -10.63 13.07
C LYS A 46 3.12 -11.44 11.96
N PHE A 47 2.12 -10.87 11.27
CA PHE A 47 1.40 -11.55 10.21
C PHE A 47 2.31 -11.96 9.06
N ILE A 48 3.22 -11.07 8.60
CA ILE A 48 4.16 -11.35 7.52
C ILE A 48 5.11 -12.49 7.91
N LEU A 49 5.65 -12.47 9.15
CA LEU A 49 6.55 -13.52 9.65
C LEU A 49 5.86 -14.90 9.76
N GLU A 50 4.57 -14.93 10.15
CA GLU A 50 3.77 -16.15 10.22
C GLU A 50 3.49 -16.79 8.84
N HIS A 51 3.78 -16.05 7.75
CA HIS A 51 3.63 -16.52 6.36
C HIS A 51 4.98 -16.83 5.68
N ASP A 52 6.02 -17.18 6.46
CA ASP A 52 7.37 -17.50 5.97
C ASP A 52 8.00 -16.39 5.11
N ALA A 53 7.59 -15.14 5.33
CA ALA A 53 8.11 -13.95 4.68
C ALA A 53 8.69 -12.99 5.73
N TYR A 54 9.39 -11.94 5.27
CA TYR A 54 9.84 -10.87 6.16
C TYR A 54 9.48 -9.50 5.58
N PRO A 55 9.27 -8.47 6.45
CA PRO A 55 8.94 -7.14 6.00
C PRO A 55 10.08 -6.53 5.17
N SER A 56 9.78 -6.13 3.93
CA SER A 56 10.78 -5.62 2.98
C SER A 56 11.43 -4.31 3.43
N PHE A 57 10.70 -3.48 4.19
CA PHE A 57 11.13 -2.15 4.57
C PHE A 57 11.99 -2.13 5.82
N LYS A 58 11.81 -3.10 6.73
CA LYS A 58 12.51 -3.12 8.02
C LYS A 58 14.02 -3.26 7.85
N GLY A 59 14.76 -2.22 8.25
CA GLY A 59 16.22 -2.14 8.10
C GLY A 59 16.70 -1.62 6.75
N PHE A 60 15.82 -1.50 5.75
CA PHE A 60 16.18 -0.92 4.46
C PHE A 60 16.52 0.57 4.63
N GLU A 61 17.74 0.96 4.27
CA GLU A 61 18.27 2.33 4.47
C GLU A 61 18.07 2.88 5.90
N GLY A 62 18.00 1.99 6.89
CA GLY A 62 17.79 2.36 8.29
C GLY A 62 16.34 2.57 8.69
N PHE A 63 15.36 2.27 7.84
CA PHE A 63 13.94 2.39 8.19
C PHE A 63 13.57 1.42 9.32
N PRO A 64 12.97 1.91 10.44
CA PRO A 64 12.79 1.10 11.65
C PRO A 64 11.53 0.22 11.64
N GLY A 65 10.54 0.54 10.80
CA GLY A 65 9.23 -0.11 10.76
C GLY A 65 9.15 -1.30 9.81
N ALA A 66 8.20 -2.18 10.06
CA ALA A 66 7.84 -3.25 9.13
C ALA A 66 6.98 -2.75 7.95
N ILE A 67 6.22 -1.69 8.20
CA ILE A 67 5.33 -1.01 7.26
C ILE A 67 5.51 0.50 7.36
N CYS A 68 5.09 1.26 6.33
CA CYS A 68 4.94 2.70 6.45
C CYS A 68 3.49 3.05 6.83
N THR A 69 3.33 4.08 7.67
CA THR A 69 2.01 4.56 8.12
C THR A 69 1.96 6.07 8.02
N SER A 70 1.20 6.60 7.06
CA SER A 70 1.14 8.05 6.79
C SER A 70 -0.28 8.55 7.00
N ILE A 71 -0.46 9.53 7.91
CA ILE A 71 -1.78 10.04 8.32
C ILE A 71 -2.06 11.37 7.61
N ASN A 72 -3.23 11.54 7.06
CA ASN A 72 -3.75 12.77 6.45
C ASN A 72 -2.74 13.39 5.46
N HIS A 73 -2.08 14.50 5.83
CA HIS A 73 -1.16 15.28 5.00
C HIS A 73 0.23 14.62 4.81
N GLU A 74 0.57 13.62 5.59
CA GLU A 74 1.82 12.86 5.36
C GLU A 74 1.68 12.11 4.05
N VAL A 75 2.55 12.37 3.09
CA VAL A 75 2.42 11.79 1.73
C VAL A 75 2.73 10.30 1.75
N VAL A 76 3.96 9.92 2.11
CA VAL A 76 4.47 8.54 2.17
C VAL A 76 5.53 8.40 3.26
N HIS A 77 5.98 7.16 3.50
CA HIS A 77 7.11 6.79 4.36
C HIS A 77 6.98 7.22 5.83
N GLY A 78 5.74 7.42 6.31
CA GLY A 78 5.51 7.71 7.73
C GLY A 78 6.03 6.59 8.63
N ILE A 79 6.82 6.95 9.66
CA ILE A 79 7.39 5.99 10.61
C ILE A 79 6.34 5.64 11.65
N PRO A 80 6.04 4.33 11.84
CA PRO A 80 5.11 3.89 12.89
C PRO A 80 5.54 4.37 14.28
N SER A 81 4.58 4.91 15.03
CA SER A 81 4.83 5.53 16.33
C SER A 81 3.65 5.34 17.29
N ASN A 82 3.72 5.95 18.46
CA ASN A 82 2.61 5.97 19.42
C ASN A 82 1.48 6.96 19.03
N THR A 83 1.52 7.51 17.82
CA THR A 83 0.46 8.38 17.31
C THR A 83 -0.83 7.59 17.16
N LYS A 84 -1.88 8.04 17.86
CA LYS A 84 -3.21 7.42 17.84
C LYS A 84 -4.03 7.94 16.66
N LEU A 85 -4.65 7.03 15.95
CA LEU A 85 -5.64 7.36 14.93
C LEU A 85 -6.87 8.03 15.57
N LYS A 86 -7.45 9.01 14.87
CA LYS A 86 -8.63 9.76 15.29
C LYS A 86 -9.79 9.52 14.32
N ASN A 87 -10.99 9.65 14.79
CA ASN A 87 -12.17 9.66 13.92
C ASN A 87 -12.04 10.78 12.89
N GLY A 88 -12.29 10.45 11.64
CA GLY A 88 -12.14 11.40 10.53
C GLY A 88 -10.77 11.41 9.85
N ASP A 89 -9.77 10.66 10.36
CA ASP A 89 -8.48 10.53 9.67
C ASP A 89 -8.58 9.64 8.41
N ILE A 90 -7.63 9.85 7.50
CA ILE A 90 -7.24 8.85 6.49
C ILE A 90 -5.86 8.35 6.87
N ILE A 91 -5.67 7.03 6.90
CA ILE A 91 -4.34 6.42 7.04
C ILE A 91 -3.97 5.70 5.74
N LYS A 92 -2.78 6.00 5.24
CA LYS A 92 -2.13 5.25 4.15
C LYS A 92 -1.17 4.26 4.79
N ILE A 93 -1.37 2.99 4.49
CA ILE A 93 -0.53 1.89 4.94
C ILE A 93 0.17 1.31 3.72
N ASP A 94 1.50 1.30 3.76
CA ASP A 94 2.33 0.77 2.71
C ASP A 94 3.07 -0.45 3.24
N ILE A 95 2.95 -1.58 2.53
CA ILE A 95 3.39 -2.90 2.98
C ILE A 95 4.24 -3.53 1.91
N GLY A 96 5.48 -3.87 2.26
CA GLY A 96 6.35 -4.72 1.48
C GLY A 96 6.61 -6.04 2.19
N ALA A 97 6.49 -7.16 1.48
CA ALA A 97 6.83 -8.48 1.99
C ALA A 97 7.77 -9.21 1.02
N CYS A 98 8.83 -9.79 1.58
CA CYS A 98 9.79 -10.58 0.84
C CYS A 98 9.60 -12.08 1.14
N TYR A 99 9.26 -12.86 0.11
CA TYR A 99 9.14 -14.31 0.17
C TYR A 99 10.20 -14.95 -0.73
N LYS A 100 11.12 -15.71 -0.14
CA LYS A 100 12.22 -16.39 -0.84
C LYS A 100 13.01 -15.50 -1.80
N GLY A 101 13.26 -14.24 -1.39
CA GLY A 101 14.02 -13.26 -2.15
C GLY A 101 13.22 -12.47 -3.20
N TYR A 102 11.90 -12.67 -3.29
CA TYR A 102 11.00 -11.93 -4.19
C TYR A 102 10.04 -11.06 -3.38
N HIS A 103 9.87 -9.82 -3.81
CA HIS A 103 9.12 -8.82 -3.08
C HIS A 103 7.74 -8.59 -3.70
N GLY A 104 6.72 -8.50 -2.84
CA GLY A 104 5.45 -7.87 -3.14
C GLY A 104 5.38 -6.54 -2.42
N ASP A 105 4.65 -5.59 -2.98
CA ASP A 105 4.54 -4.23 -2.46
C ASP A 105 3.20 -3.61 -2.87
N SER A 106 2.51 -2.99 -1.91
CA SER A 106 1.35 -2.14 -2.21
C SER A 106 1.01 -1.19 -1.07
N ALA A 107 0.50 -0.01 -1.43
CA ALA A 107 -0.01 0.98 -0.51
C ALA A 107 -1.52 1.13 -0.64
N TRP A 108 -2.24 1.04 0.48
CA TRP A 108 -3.69 1.21 0.55
C TRP A 108 -4.05 2.31 1.52
N SER A 109 -5.10 3.07 1.18
CA SER A 109 -5.64 4.14 2.03
C SER A 109 -6.93 3.69 2.69
N TYR A 110 -7.07 3.97 3.98
CA TYR A 110 -8.23 3.57 4.79
C TYR A 110 -8.85 4.75 5.52
N PRO A 111 -10.18 4.84 5.56
CA PRO A 111 -10.85 5.76 6.46
C PRO A 111 -10.73 5.26 7.92
N VAL A 112 -10.64 6.17 8.86
CA VAL A 112 -10.65 5.89 10.30
C VAL A 112 -11.94 6.41 10.91
N GLY A 113 -12.89 5.52 11.20
CA GLY A 113 -14.23 5.90 11.61
C GLY A 113 -14.99 6.61 10.49
N ASP A 114 -15.73 7.66 10.85
CA ASP A 114 -16.52 8.46 9.91
C ASP A 114 -15.68 9.60 9.34
N ILE A 115 -15.56 9.63 8.01
CA ILE A 115 -14.85 10.68 7.26
C ILE A 115 -15.84 11.57 6.49
N ASP A 116 -15.44 12.80 6.20
CA ASP A 116 -16.21 13.74 5.38
C ASP A 116 -16.31 13.31 3.91
N ASP A 117 -17.17 13.99 3.15
CA ASP A 117 -17.43 13.63 1.75
C ASP A 117 -16.25 13.96 0.82
N ASP A 118 -15.44 14.97 1.13
CA ASP A 118 -14.23 15.30 0.36
C ASP A 118 -13.20 14.17 0.46
N LYS A 119 -13.03 13.61 1.66
CA LYS A 119 -12.14 12.45 1.87
C LYS A 119 -12.68 11.19 1.20
N LYS A 120 -14.00 10.96 1.25
CA LYS A 120 -14.61 9.84 0.52
C LYS A 120 -14.38 9.97 -0.98
N TYR A 121 -14.57 11.17 -1.52
CA TYR A 121 -14.32 11.50 -2.92
C TYR A 121 -12.86 11.21 -3.30
N LEU A 122 -11.92 11.72 -2.50
CA LEU A 122 -10.49 11.50 -2.72
C LEU A 122 -10.13 10.01 -2.74
N LEU A 123 -10.57 9.25 -1.74
CA LEU A 123 -10.29 7.81 -1.66
C LEU A 123 -10.87 7.04 -2.84
N TYR A 124 -12.11 7.36 -3.23
CA TYR A 124 -12.77 6.71 -4.34
C TYR A 124 -12.04 6.97 -5.67
N HIS A 125 -11.82 8.24 -6.00
CA HIS A 125 -11.23 8.59 -7.29
C HIS A 125 -9.73 8.24 -7.37
N THR A 126 -8.99 8.27 -6.27
CA THR A 126 -7.61 7.78 -6.25
C THR A 126 -7.56 6.28 -6.59
N LYS A 127 -8.49 5.50 -6.06
CA LYS A 127 -8.61 4.07 -6.38
C LYS A 127 -8.99 3.84 -7.84
N GLU A 128 -9.95 4.59 -8.36
CA GLU A 128 -10.34 4.50 -9.78
C GLU A 128 -9.18 4.89 -10.70
N ALA A 129 -8.40 5.93 -10.36
CA ALA A 129 -7.21 6.31 -11.11
C ALA A 129 -6.18 5.17 -11.20
N LEU A 130 -5.97 4.42 -10.10
CA LEU A 130 -5.12 3.23 -10.11
C LEU A 130 -5.62 2.20 -11.13
N TYR A 131 -6.92 1.90 -11.15
CA TYR A 131 -7.47 0.93 -12.10
C TYR A 131 -7.35 1.40 -13.56
N LYS A 132 -7.50 2.71 -13.83
CA LYS A 132 -7.24 3.27 -15.17
C LYS A 132 -5.79 3.04 -15.61
N GLY A 133 -4.84 3.18 -14.68
CA GLY A 133 -3.44 2.85 -14.92
C GLY A 133 -3.23 1.36 -15.21
N LEU A 134 -3.81 0.48 -14.38
CA LEU A 134 -3.69 -0.98 -14.53
C LEU A 134 -4.27 -1.48 -15.88
N GLU A 135 -5.33 -0.86 -16.38
CA GLU A 135 -5.90 -1.16 -17.70
C GLU A 135 -4.91 -0.95 -18.84
N GLN A 136 -3.85 -0.15 -18.64
CA GLN A 136 -2.83 0.11 -19.65
C GLN A 136 -1.70 -0.93 -19.66
N ILE A 137 -1.68 -1.87 -18.71
CA ILE A 137 -0.66 -2.92 -18.64
C ILE A 137 -0.98 -3.98 -19.70
N LYS A 138 -0.60 -3.68 -20.95
CA LYS A 138 -0.86 -4.53 -22.13
C LYS A 138 0.39 -4.61 -23.02
N PRO A 139 0.61 -5.73 -23.71
CA PRO A 139 1.66 -5.80 -24.71
C PRO A 139 1.54 -4.67 -25.74
N GLY A 140 2.66 -4.01 -26.03
CA GLY A 140 2.73 -2.87 -26.96
C GLY A 140 2.62 -1.50 -26.29
N ASN A 141 2.07 -1.41 -25.09
CA ASN A 141 2.04 -0.17 -24.31
C ASN A 141 3.38 0.13 -23.63
N ARG A 142 3.58 1.38 -23.29
CA ARG A 142 4.76 1.89 -22.59
C ARG A 142 4.41 2.23 -21.14
N ILE A 143 5.40 2.32 -20.26
CA ILE A 143 5.21 2.77 -18.86
C ILE A 143 4.55 4.17 -18.82
N GLY A 144 4.88 5.05 -19.77
CA GLY A 144 4.25 6.38 -19.88
C GLY A 144 2.74 6.34 -20.10
N ASP A 145 2.21 5.29 -20.72
CA ASP A 145 0.76 5.15 -20.95
C ASP A 145 0.01 4.93 -19.63
N ILE A 146 0.64 4.24 -18.66
CA ILE A 146 0.10 4.06 -17.30
C ILE A 146 0.00 5.43 -16.62
N GLY A 147 1.09 6.20 -16.61
CA GLY A 147 1.13 7.53 -16.00
C GLY A 147 0.13 8.49 -16.62
N TYR A 148 0.05 8.49 -17.96
CA TYR A 148 -0.89 9.32 -18.70
C TYR A 148 -2.36 9.01 -18.35
N ALA A 149 -2.72 7.73 -18.27
CA ALA A 149 -4.08 7.32 -17.90
C ALA A 149 -4.47 7.77 -16.48
N ILE A 150 -3.55 7.63 -15.51
CA ILE A 150 -3.75 8.08 -14.13
C ILE A 150 -3.89 9.61 -14.09
N GLU A 151 -2.97 10.33 -14.74
CA GLU A 151 -2.97 11.80 -14.74
C GLU A 151 -4.20 12.36 -15.42
N SER A 152 -4.62 11.79 -16.56
CA SER A 152 -5.81 12.23 -17.28
C SER A 152 -7.08 12.07 -16.44
N TYR A 153 -7.24 10.92 -15.80
CA TYR A 153 -8.37 10.68 -14.89
C TYR A 153 -8.34 11.63 -13.68
N SER A 154 -7.17 11.84 -13.07
CA SER A 154 -7.02 12.74 -11.94
C SER A 154 -7.39 14.19 -12.29
N LYS A 155 -6.96 14.69 -13.46
CA LYS A 155 -7.30 16.04 -13.94
C LYS A 155 -8.81 16.18 -14.21
N GLU A 156 -9.45 15.17 -14.80
CA GLU A 156 -10.90 15.16 -15.05
C GLU A 156 -11.70 15.30 -13.75
N HIS A 157 -11.17 14.75 -12.66
CA HIS A 157 -11.78 14.78 -11.34
C HIS A 157 -11.19 15.83 -10.38
N ASN A 158 -10.46 16.83 -10.91
CA ASN A 158 -9.83 17.91 -10.14
C ASN A 158 -8.96 17.42 -8.98
N LEU A 159 -8.27 16.30 -9.16
CA LEU A 159 -7.25 15.79 -8.26
C LEU A 159 -5.87 16.25 -8.69
N GLY A 160 -5.01 16.63 -7.69
CA GLY A 160 -3.63 17.05 -7.91
C GLY A 160 -2.62 15.95 -7.69
#